data_a40abfd02dde529f4e9b5806e7a49561
#
_entry.id   a40abfd02dde529f4e9b5806e7a49561
#
_cell.length_a   1.000
_cell.length_b   1.000
_cell.length_c   1.000
_cell.angle_alpha   90.00
_cell.angle_beta   90.00
_cell.angle_gamma   90.00
#
_symmetry.space_group_name_H-M   'P 1'
#
loop_
_entity.id
_entity.type
_entity.pdbx_description
1 polymer ?
#
loop_
_entity_poly.entity_id
_entity_poly.type
_entity_poly.pdbx_seq_one_letter_code
_entity_poly.pdbx_strand_id
1 'polypeptide(L)'
;PTYSASDEGLVDIGQSQGLISFAAFLFILRAFANGSASLTGIEAISDSVPIFKQPEHQNARKVLIYMSVTLATLILGISWLAKETLAIPHADGTPTVISLVAKAALGETVIGTVLYFLTQLGTMLILFAGANTCFSAFPNMVNTVSKDGYLPNRLSQRGHRLVFSNGIIFIAIGACVLIVSTKASITVLAAIYALSVF
;
A
#
# COMPACT_ATOMS: atom_id res chain seq x y z
N PRO A 1 -12.36 25.50 9.22
CA PRO A 1 -12.90 24.68 10.31
C PRO A 1 -11.81 23.73 10.74
N THR A 2 -11.19 24.01 11.90
CA THR A 2 -10.23 23.13 12.54
C THR A 2 -10.98 21.88 12.99
N TYR A 3 -10.65 20.75 12.41
CA TYR A 3 -11.12 19.45 12.90
C TYR A 3 -10.52 19.24 14.29
N SER A 4 -11.33 19.38 15.33
CA SER A 4 -10.97 18.98 16.68
C SER A 4 -11.03 17.44 16.72
N ALA A 5 -9.88 16.80 16.52
CA ALA A 5 -9.75 15.39 16.82
C ALA A 5 -9.96 15.21 18.32
N SER A 6 -10.87 14.35 18.73
CA SER A 6 -10.94 13.88 20.11
C SER A 6 -9.57 13.27 20.44
N ASP A 7 -8.95 13.65 21.54
CA ASP A 7 -7.60 13.20 21.94
C ASP A 7 -7.50 11.67 22.18
N GLU A 8 -8.62 10.97 22.19
CA GLU A 8 -8.67 9.52 22.36
C GLU A 8 -8.22 8.79 21.08
N GLY A 9 -7.11 8.09 21.16
CA GLY A 9 -6.58 7.23 20.10
C GLY A 9 -5.56 7.86 19.16
N LEU A 10 -5.11 9.08 19.42
CA LEU A 10 -4.02 9.70 18.67
C LEU A 10 -2.69 8.98 18.97
N VAL A 11 -1.88 8.79 17.93
CA VAL A 11 -0.51 8.33 18.12
C VAL A 11 0.26 9.45 18.82
N ASP A 12 0.81 9.18 20.01
CA ASP A 12 1.68 10.12 20.71
C ASP A 12 2.93 10.38 19.85
N ILE A 13 2.91 11.49 19.13
CA ILE A 13 4.07 11.99 18.41
C ILE A 13 4.91 12.69 19.47
N GLY A 14 5.76 11.93 20.16
CA GLY A 14 6.56 12.33 21.30
C GLY A 14 6.96 13.79 21.28
N GLN A 15 6.37 14.56 22.18
CA GLN A 15 6.67 15.97 22.35
C GLN A 15 8.15 16.12 22.72
N SER A 16 8.88 16.90 21.92
CA SER A 16 10.16 17.52 22.28
C SER A 16 11.35 16.61 22.62
N GLN A 17 11.51 15.48 22.00
CA GLN A 17 12.84 14.85 21.96
C GLN A 17 13.63 15.48 20.80
N GLY A 18 14.72 16.17 21.12
CA GLY A 18 15.56 16.81 20.10
C GLY A 18 15.93 15.83 18.98
N LEU A 19 16.06 16.33 17.76
CA LEU A 19 16.38 15.56 16.54
C LEU A 19 17.64 14.67 16.64
N ILE A 20 18.41 14.80 17.70
CA ILE A 20 19.68 14.08 17.99
C ILE A 20 19.44 12.90 18.96
N SER A 21 18.21 12.67 19.42
CA SER A 21 17.88 11.54 20.31
C SER A 21 17.86 10.22 19.53
N PHE A 22 18.33 9.14 20.17
CA PHE A 22 18.22 7.77 19.62
C PHE A 22 16.77 7.42 19.29
N ALA A 23 15.81 7.89 20.07
CA ALA A 23 14.38 7.70 19.79
C ALA A 23 13.95 8.41 18.51
N ALA A 24 14.44 9.64 18.24
CA ALA A 24 14.17 10.33 16.98
C ALA A 24 14.76 9.59 15.77
N PHE A 25 15.96 9.03 15.92
CA PHE A 25 16.57 8.18 14.87
C PHE A 25 15.71 6.95 14.59
N LEU A 26 15.24 6.24 15.60
CA LEU A 26 14.36 5.08 15.44
C LEU A 26 13.02 5.47 14.78
N PHE A 27 12.49 6.64 15.14
CA PHE A 27 11.27 7.14 14.51
C PHE A 27 11.45 7.44 13.03
N ILE A 28 12.55 8.09 12.66
CA ILE A 28 12.90 8.35 11.26
C ILE A 28 13.11 7.03 10.50
N LEU A 29 13.80 6.07 11.10
CA LEU A 29 14.02 4.75 10.49
C LEU A 29 12.69 4.01 10.25
N ARG A 30 11.78 4.04 11.23
CA ARG A 30 10.45 3.48 11.09
C ARG A 30 9.63 4.19 10.01
N ALA A 31 9.69 5.52 9.95
CA ALA A 31 9.02 6.31 8.91
C ALA A 31 9.59 5.97 7.52
N PHE A 32 10.91 5.81 7.41
CA PHE A 32 11.57 5.38 6.17
C PHE A 32 11.11 3.98 5.75
N ALA A 33 11.09 3.02 6.67
CA ALA A 33 10.66 1.65 6.38
C ALA A 33 9.20 1.62 5.89
N ASN A 34 8.29 2.32 6.58
CA ASN A 34 6.89 2.41 6.17
C ASN A 34 6.73 3.15 4.82
N GLY A 35 7.52 4.19 4.57
CA GLY A 35 7.53 4.93 3.30
C GLY A 35 8.04 4.08 2.14
N SER A 36 9.03 3.24 2.37
CA SER A 36 9.58 2.33 1.35
C SER A 36 8.54 1.31 0.86
N ALA A 37 7.59 0.92 1.71
CA ALA A 37 6.50 0.03 1.31
C ALA A 37 5.65 0.62 0.16
N SER A 38 5.60 1.95 0.02
CA SER A 38 4.90 2.61 -1.10
C SER A 38 5.61 2.43 -2.45
N LEU A 39 6.89 2.04 -2.46
CA LEU A 39 7.70 1.86 -3.67
C LEU A 39 7.56 0.46 -4.30
N THR A 40 6.85 -0.47 -3.67
CA THR A 40 6.70 -1.85 -4.16
C THR A 40 6.06 -1.95 -5.55
N GLY A 41 5.24 -0.96 -5.94
CA GLY A 41 4.71 -0.89 -7.30
C GLY A 41 5.77 -0.69 -8.40
N ILE A 42 6.93 -0.13 -8.06
CA ILE A 42 8.06 0.07 -8.99
C ILE A 42 8.70 -1.27 -9.35
N GLU A 43 8.83 -2.18 -8.38
CA GLU A 43 9.35 -3.53 -8.59
C GLU A 43 8.52 -4.30 -9.61
N ALA A 44 7.19 -4.23 -9.52
CA ALA A 44 6.30 -4.90 -10.46
C ALA A 44 6.52 -4.50 -11.93
N ILE A 45 6.92 -3.25 -12.19
CA ILE A 45 7.28 -2.80 -13.55
C ILE A 45 8.63 -3.36 -13.96
N SER A 46 9.62 -3.42 -13.06
CA SER A 46 10.93 -3.99 -13.33
C SER A 46 10.82 -5.46 -13.75
N ASP A 47 10.00 -6.23 -13.07
CA ASP A 47 9.76 -7.64 -13.38
C ASP A 47 8.99 -7.84 -14.69
N SER A 48 8.24 -6.82 -15.11
CA SER A 48 7.41 -6.86 -16.31
C SER A 48 8.10 -6.32 -17.57
N VAL A 49 9.37 -5.94 -17.51
CA VAL A 49 10.11 -5.38 -18.68
C VAL A 49 9.98 -6.23 -19.95
N PRO A 50 10.09 -7.56 -19.90
CA PRO A 50 9.96 -8.40 -21.10
C PRO A 50 8.58 -8.40 -21.77
N ILE A 51 7.54 -7.89 -21.07
CA ILE A 51 6.16 -7.85 -21.57
C ILE A 51 5.89 -6.54 -22.33
N PHE A 52 6.77 -5.54 -22.19
CA PHE A 52 6.59 -4.26 -22.88
C PHE A 52 6.80 -4.38 -24.38
N LYS A 53 6.09 -3.53 -25.13
CA LYS A 53 6.30 -3.37 -26.58
C LYS A 53 7.73 -2.91 -26.87
N GLN A 54 8.32 -3.44 -27.94
CA GLN A 54 9.65 -3.02 -28.41
C GLN A 54 9.67 -1.51 -28.78
N PRO A 55 10.74 -0.78 -28.39
CA PRO A 55 11.89 -1.20 -27.57
C PRO A 55 11.54 -1.25 -26.07
N GLU A 56 11.57 -2.45 -25.50
CA GLU A 56 11.07 -2.80 -24.17
C GLU A 56 11.64 -1.92 -23.07
N HIS A 57 12.97 -1.80 -23.01
CA HIS A 57 13.68 -1.04 -21.99
C HIS A 57 13.34 0.47 -21.99
N GLN A 58 13.14 1.07 -23.17
CA GLN A 58 12.79 2.49 -23.28
C GLN A 58 11.36 2.73 -22.82
N ASN A 59 10.43 1.84 -23.19
CA ASN A 59 9.04 1.96 -22.82
C ASN A 59 8.84 1.70 -21.31
N ALA A 60 9.50 0.69 -20.76
CA ALA A 60 9.50 0.43 -19.33
C ALA A 60 10.09 1.61 -18.53
N ARG A 61 11.21 2.19 -18.97
CA ARG A 61 11.82 3.38 -18.36
C ARG A 61 10.88 4.58 -18.34
N LYS A 62 10.18 4.84 -19.45
CA LYS A 62 9.18 5.93 -19.50
C LYS A 62 8.08 5.73 -18.47
N VAL A 63 7.51 4.51 -18.41
CA VAL A 63 6.45 4.19 -17.44
C VAL A 63 6.96 4.34 -16.01
N LEU A 64 8.16 3.85 -15.70
CA LEU A 64 8.80 4.04 -14.38
C LEU A 64 8.93 5.51 -13.99
N ILE A 65 9.41 6.36 -14.91
CA ILE A 65 9.56 7.80 -14.64
C ILE A 65 8.19 8.44 -14.38
N TYR A 66 7.20 8.20 -15.24
CA TYR A 66 5.87 8.75 -15.03
C TYR A 66 5.25 8.29 -13.71
N MET A 67 5.36 7.02 -13.40
CA MET A 67 4.84 6.47 -12.14
C MET A 67 5.55 7.06 -10.93
N SER A 68 6.88 7.15 -10.96
CA SER A 68 7.66 7.71 -9.85
C SER A 68 7.35 9.19 -9.61
N VAL A 69 7.24 9.99 -10.67
CA VAL A 69 6.89 11.42 -10.57
C VAL A 69 5.47 11.59 -10.03
N THR A 70 4.52 10.81 -10.54
CA THR A 70 3.13 10.85 -10.08
C THR A 70 3.04 10.46 -8.61
N LEU A 71 3.70 9.37 -8.22
CA LEU A 71 3.72 8.88 -6.84
C LEU A 71 4.35 9.92 -5.89
N ALA A 72 5.50 10.48 -6.27
CA ALA A 72 6.17 11.52 -5.48
C ALA A 72 5.27 12.75 -5.29
N THR A 73 4.61 13.20 -6.36
CA THR A 73 3.68 14.34 -6.30
C THR A 73 2.49 14.07 -5.38
N LEU A 74 1.92 12.86 -5.45
CA LEU A 74 0.80 12.46 -4.59
C LEU A 74 1.23 12.37 -3.12
N ILE A 75 2.37 11.73 -2.83
CA ILE A 75 2.87 11.60 -1.45
C ILE A 75 3.18 12.98 -0.85
N LEU A 76 3.88 13.85 -1.58
CA LEU A 76 4.20 15.19 -1.12
C LEU A 76 2.94 16.03 -0.94
N GLY A 77 2.01 15.97 -1.88
CA GLY A 77 0.74 16.70 -1.82
C GLY A 77 -0.12 16.27 -0.62
N ILE A 78 -0.30 14.96 -0.41
CA ILE A 78 -1.07 14.45 0.72
C ILE A 78 -0.37 14.76 2.04
N SER A 79 0.95 14.64 2.11
CA SER A 79 1.71 14.97 3.32
C SER A 79 1.61 16.44 3.69
N TRP A 80 1.66 17.33 2.70
CA TRP A 80 1.45 18.75 2.93
C TRP A 80 0.02 19.04 3.40
N LEU A 81 -0.98 18.51 2.71
CA LEU A 81 -2.38 18.67 3.12
C LEU A 81 -2.63 18.12 4.52
N ALA A 82 -2.07 16.95 4.86
CA ALA A 82 -2.20 16.38 6.19
C ALA A 82 -1.60 17.29 7.28
N LYS A 83 -0.47 17.95 6.97
CA LYS A 83 0.14 18.94 7.87
C LYS A 83 -0.74 20.16 8.06
N GLU A 84 -1.25 20.74 6.97
CA GLU A 84 -2.11 21.96 7.02
C GLU A 84 -3.46 21.69 7.69
N THR A 85 -4.02 20.49 7.51
CA THR A 85 -5.31 20.10 8.11
C THR A 85 -5.16 19.50 9.50
N LEU A 86 -3.92 19.37 10.03
CA LEU A 86 -3.63 18.69 11.29
C LEU A 86 -4.27 17.29 11.38
N ALA A 87 -4.29 16.56 10.25
CA ALA A 87 -4.82 15.22 10.16
C ALA A 87 -3.85 14.23 10.83
N ILE A 88 -4.03 13.97 12.13
CA ILE A 88 -3.20 13.06 12.89
C ILE A 88 -3.74 11.64 12.74
N PRO A 89 -2.90 10.64 12.41
CA PRO A 89 -3.33 9.25 12.27
C PRO A 89 -3.80 8.70 13.63
N HIS A 90 -4.88 7.92 13.61
CA HIS A 90 -5.36 7.20 14.80
C HIS A 90 -4.55 5.92 15.01
N ALA A 91 -4.41 5.51 16.29
CA ALA A 91 -3.68 4.29 16.64
C ALA A 91 -4.26 3.03 15.99
N ASP A 92 -5.58 2.97 15.84
CA ASP A 92 -6.31 1.87 15.20
C ASP A 92 -6.25 1.90 13.66
N GLY A 93 -5.65 2.95 13.07
CA GLY A 93 -5.57 3.15 11.61
C GLY A 93 -6.89 3.54 10.95
N THR A 94 -7.96 3.77 11.72
CA THR A 94 -9.27 4.21 11.23
C THR A 94 -9.79 5.41 12.04
N PRO A 95 -10.27 6.49 11.36
CA PRO A 95 -10.28 6.73 9.92
C PRO A 95 -8.88 6.94 9.35
N THR A 96 -8.71 6.66 8.06
CA THR A 96 -7.41 6.83 7.39
C THR A 96 -7.05 8.31 7.25
N VAL A 97 -5.75 8.63 7.18
CA VAL A 97 -5.27 10.02 6.99
C VAL A 97 -5.88 10.65 5.74
N ILE A 98 -6.01 9.89 4.64
CA ILE A 98 -6.66 10.37 3.40
C ILE A 98 -8.12 10.74 3.66
N SER A 99 -8.84 9.96 4.45
CA SER A 99 -10.23 10.25 4.83
C SER A 99 -10.34 11.54 5.64
N LEU A 100 -9.43 11.74 6.62
CA LEU A 100 -9.37 12.95 7.44
C LEU A 100 -9.07 14.19 6.61
N VAL A 101 -8.06 14.11 5.75
CA VAL A 101 -7.68 15.20 4.83
C VAL A 101 -8.82 15.53 3.87
N ALA A 102 -9.45 14.51 3.28
CA ALA A 102 -10.57 14.71 2.37
C ALA A 102 -11.75 15.38 3.08
N LYS A 103 -12.10 14.97 4.29
CA LYS A 103 -13.16 15.57 5.08
C LYS A 103 -12.85 17.03 5.44
N ALA A 104 -11.62 17.32 5.85
CA ALA A 104 -11.18 18.66 6.18
C ALA A 104 -11.15 19.59 4.96
N ALA A 105 -10.68 19.10 3.82
CA ALA A 105 -10.52 19.89 2.58
C ALA A 105 -11.86 20.17 1.87
N LEU A 106 -12.77 19.20 1.85
CA LEU A 106 -14.04 19.29 1.11
C LEU A 106 -15.17 19.94 1.90
N GLY A 107 -15.05 20.00 3.23
CA GLY A 107 -16.03 20.60 4.12
C GLY A 107 -17.36 19.83 4.19
N GLU A 108 -18.35 20.45 4.88
CA GLU A 108 -19.66 19.83 5.16
C GLU A 108 -20.75 20.27 4.19
N THR A 109 -20.39 20.85 3.05
CA THR A 109 -21.37 21.21 2.01
C THR A 109 -21.89 19.96 1.31
N VAL A 110 -23.10 20.04 0.70
CA VAL A 110 -23.65 18.91 -0.07
C VAL A 110 -22.69 18.42 -1.13
N ILE A 111 -22.07 19.33 -1.87
CA ILE A 111 -21.06 19.04 -2.90
C ILE A 111 -19.82 18.40 -2.25
N GLY A 112 -19.35 18.96 -1.13
CA GLY A 112 -18.22 18.42 -0.37
C GLY A 112 -18.46 16.99 0.11
N THR A 113 -19.67 16.70 0.60
CA THR A 113 -20.07 15.34 1.02
C THR A 113 -20.05 14.35 -0.15
N VAL A 114 -20.59 14.74 -1.30
CA VAL A 114 -20.56 13.89 -2.52
C VAL A 114 -19.12 13.61 -2.96
N LEU A 115 -18.26 14.63 -3.01
CA LEU A 115 -16.85 14.49 -3.36
C LEU A 115 -16.10 13.61 -2.34
N TYR A 116 -16.42 13.73 -1.05
CA TYR A 116 -15.85 12.85 -0.02
C TYR A 116 -16.20 11.38 -0.28
N PHE A 117 -17.47 11.07 -0.55
CA PHE A 117 -17.88 9.68 -0.85
C PHE A 117 -17.25 9.18 -2.16
N LEU A 118 -17.11 10.03 -3.18
CA LEU A 118 -16.37 9.67 -4.41
C LEU A 118 -14.90 9.37 -4.14
N THR A 119 -14.24 10.14 -3.26
CA THR A 119 -12.86 9.87 -2.84
C THR A 119 -12.77 8.53 -2.10
N GLN A 120 -13.68 8.25 -1.18
CA GLN A 120 -13.71 6.96 -0.47
C GLN A 120 -13.95 5.78 -1.42
N LEU A 121 -14.88 5.92 -2.35
CA LEU A 121 -15.12 4.90 -3.37
C LEU A 121 -13.88 4.70 -4.25
N GLY A 122 -13.22 5.78 -4.67
CA GLY A 122 -11.98 5.72 -5.44
C GLY A 122 -10.86 4.99 -4.70
N THR A 123 -10.64 5.29 -3.43
CA THR A 123 -9.63 4.60 -2.61
C THR A 123 -9.97 3.13 -2.42
N MET A 124 -11.23 2.78 -2.22
CA MET A 124 -11.68 1.39 -2.14
C MET A 124 -11.41 0.63 -3.45
N LEU A 125 -11.75 1.23 -4.60
CA LEU A 125 -11.51 0.62 -5.91
C LEU A 125 -10.02 0.41 -6.21
N ILE A 126 -9.17 1.37 -5.85
CA ILE A 126 -7.72 1.25 -6.00
C ILE A 126 -7.17 0.11 -5.13
N LEU A 127 -7.59 0.00 -3.87
CA LEU A 127 -7.18 -1.08 -2.98
C LEU A 127 -7.66 -2.45 -3.50
N PHE A 128 -8.88 -2.53 -4.00
CA PHE A 128 -9.42 -3.74 -4.62
C PHE A 128 -8.62 -4.14 -5.87
N ALA A 129 -8.31 -3.17 -6.74
CA ALA A 129 -7.47 -3.41 -7.91
C ALA A 129 -6.07 -3.87 -7.52
N GLY A 130 -5.46 -3.25 -6.49
CA GLY A 130 -4.18 -3.66 -5.93
C GLY A 130 -4.19 -5.09 -5.40
N ALA A 131 -5.21 -5.47 -4.64
CA ALA A 131 -5.38 -6.84 -4.18
C ALA A 131 -5.51 -7.84 -5.34
N ASN A 132 -6.25 -7.48 -6.40
CA ASN A 132 -6.41 -8.34 -7.58
C ASN A 132 -5.09 -8.59 -8.31
N THR A 133 -4.15 -7.63 -8.33
CA THR A 133 -2.84 -7.82 -8.96
C THR A 133 -2.02 -8.92 -8.28
N CYS A 134 -2.14 -9.09 -6.97
CA CYS A 134 -1.48 -10.15 -6.22
C CYS A 134 -1.94 -11.55 -6.68
N PHE A 135 -3.21 -11.71 -7.02
CA PHE A 135 -3.76 -12.99 -7.52
C PHE A 135 -3.29 -13.35 -8.93
N SER A 136 -2.78 -12.40 -9.69
CA SER A 136 -2.18 -12.66 -11.01
C SER A 136 -0.65 -12.78 -10.94
N ALA A 137 0.02 -11.95 -10.15
CA ALA A 137 1.48 -11.92 -10.05
C ALA A 137 2.04 -13.12 -9.27
N PHE A 138 1.49 -13.41 -8.09
CA PHE A 138 1.98 -14.48 -7.22
C PHE A 138 2.00 -15.86 -7.89
N PRO A 139 0.95 -16.33 -8.58
CA PRO A 139 0.99 -17.64 -9.25
C PRO A 139 2.06 -17.73 -10.32
N ASN A 140 2.36 -16.63 -11.01
CA ASN A 140 3.43 -16.60 -12.02
C ASN A 140 4.82 -16.71 -11.38
N MET A 141 5.07 -16.00 -10.27
CA MET A 141 6.31 -16.12 -9.51
C MET A 141 6.49 -17.55 -8.97
N VAL A 142 5.46 -18.10 -8.33
CA VAL A 142 5.47 -19.47 -7.80
C VAL A 142 5.73 -20.50 -8.90
N ASN A 143 5.18 -20.33 -10.11
CA ASN A 143 5.47 -21.19 -11.25
C ASN A 143 6.96 -21.17 -11.62
N THR A 144 7.59 -19.99 -11.63
CA THR A 144 9.01 -19.86 -11.95
C THR A 144 9.88 -20.56 -10.89
N VAL A 145 9.64 -20.25 -9.61
CA VAL A 145 10.37 -20.85 -8.48
C VAL A 145 10.16 -22.38 -8.38
N SER A 146 8.96 -22.86 -8.74
CA SER A 146 8.67 -24.30 -8.77
C SER A 146 9.38 -24.99 -9.92
N LYS A 147 9.55 -24.35 -11.07
CA LYS A 147 10.35 -24.89 -12.19
C LYS A 147 11.82 -25.00 -11.87
N ASP A 148 12.33 -24.07 -11.03
CA ASP A 148 13.70 -24.10 -10.53
C ASP A 148 13.93 -25.15 -9.41
N GLY A 149 12.88 -25.89 -9.02
CA GLY A 149 12.95 -27.00 -8.06
C GLY A 149 12.85 -26.61 -6.60
N TYR A 150 12.63 -25.32 -6.26
CA TYR A 150 12.52 -24.87 -4.87
C TYR A 150 11.13 -25.05 -4.25
N LEU A 151 10.10 -25.27 -5.09
CA LEU A 151 8.72 -25.49 -4.64
C LEU A 151 8.13 -26.74 -5.28
N PRO A 152 7.09 -27.34 -4.64
CA PRO A 152 6.44 -28.53 -5.18
C PRO A 152 5.88 -28.29 -6.60
N ASN A 153 6.13 -29.22 -7.52
CA ASN A 153 5.69 -29.15 -8.92
C ASN A 153 4.16 -28.99 -9.08
N ARG A 154 3.38 -29.32 -8.07
CA ARG A 154 1.92 -29.12 -8.08
C ARG A 154 1.51 -27.65 -8.21
N LEU A 155 2.38 -26.74 -7.79
CA LEU A 155 2.12 -25.29 -7.86
C LEU A 155 2.43 -24.72 -9.25
N SER A 156 3.26 -25.41 -10.07
CA SER A 156 3.57 -25.02 -11.44
C SER A 156 2.58 -25.58 -12.48
N GLN A 157 1.70 -26.50 -12.06
CA GLN A 157 0.72 -27.10 -12.97
C GLN A 157 -0.40 -26.13 -13.29
N ARG A 158 -0.62 -25.90 -14.58
CA ARG A 158 -1.78 -25.14 -15.06
C ARG A 158 -3.03 -26.00 -14.94
N GLY A 159 -4.07 -25.47 -14.31
CA GLY A 159 -5.37 -26.11 -14.22
C GLY A 159 -6.11 -26.12 -15.58
N HIS A 160 -7.31 -26.68 -15.60
CA HIS A 160 -8.16 -26.87 -16.79
C HIS A 160 -8.40 -25.60 -17.65
N ARG A 161 -8.25 -24.39 -17.06
CA ARG A 161 -8.41 -23.09 -17.73
C ARG A 161 -7.09 -22.38 -18.00
N LEU A 162 -5.97 -23.10 -18.11
CA LEU A 162 -4.62 -22.54 -18.29
C LEU A 162 -4.16 -21.55 -17.21
N VAL A 163 -4.82 -21.55 -16.06
CA VAL A 163 -4.54 -20.68 -14.90
C VAL A 163 -3.89 -21.53 -13.81
N PHE A 164 -2.98 -20.92 -13.05
CA PHE A 164 -2.33 -21.56 -11.89
C PHE A 164 -3.27 -21.58 -10.68
N SER A 165 -4.35 -22.37 -10.75
CA SER A 165 -5.40 -22.43 -9.73
C SER A 165 -4.87 -22.73 -8.34
N ASN A 166 -3.88 -23.62 -8.23
CA ASN A 166 -3.27 -23.99 -6.95
C ASN A 166 -2.54 -22.81 -6.30
N GLY A 167 -1.86 -21.98 -7.08
CA GLY A 167 -1.20 -20.77 -6.59
C GLY A 167 -2.21 -19.73 -6.08
N ILE A 168 -3.34 -19.56 -6.80
CA ILE A 168 -4.42 -18.65 -6.39
C ILE A 168 -5.05 -19.11 -5.07
N ILE A 169 -5.34 -20.41 -4.94
CA ILE A 169 -5.91 -20.96 -3.71
C ILE A 169 -4.93 -20.80 -2.54
N PHE A 170 -3.64 -21.03 -2.78
CA PHE A 170 -2.61 -20.91 -1.76
C PHE A 170 -2.53 -19.48 -1.22
N ILE A 171 -2.47 -18.46 -2.09
CA ILE A 171 -2.44 -17.06 -1.64
C ILE A 171 -3.74 -16.65 -0.97
N ALA A 172 -4.90 -17.13 -1.44
CA ALA A 172 -6.19 -16.83 -0.82
C ALA A 172 -6.27 -17.37 0.61
N ILE A 173 -5.86 -18.62 0.82
CA ILE A 173 -5.82 -19.23 2.17
C ILE A 173 -4.84 -18.46 3.06
N GLY A 174 -3.64 -18.14 2.57
CA GLY A 174 -2.65 -17.36 3.32
C GLY A 174 -3.17 -15.99 3.73
N ALA A 175 -3.84 -15.27 2.83
CA ALA A 175 -4.47 -14.00 3.11
C ALA A 175 -5.58 -14.13 4.18
N CYS A 176 -6.45 -15.13 4.07
CA CYS A 176 -7.50 -15.38 5.06
C CYS A 176 -6.90 -15.68 6.45
N VAL A 177 -5.87 -16.50 6.52
CA VAL A 177 -5.18 -16.82 7.79
C VAL A 177 -4.57 -15.56 8.41
N LEU A 178 -3.91 -14.72 7.61
CA LEU A 178 -3.36 -13.45 8.08
C LEU A 178 -4.44 -12.50 8.61
N ILE A 179 -5.53 -12.33 7.88
CA ILE A 179 -6.64 -11.44 8.28
C ILE A 179 -7.27 -11.92 9.59
N VAL A 180 -7.51 -13.22 9.73
CA VAL A 180 -8.10 -13.80 10.95
C VAL A 180 -7.14 -13.69 12.12
N SER A 181 -5.86 -14.02 11.95
CA SER A 181 -4.85 -13.98 13.01
C SER A 181 -4.58 -12.59 13.54
N THR A 182 -4.60 -11.58 12.66
CA THR A 182 -4.40 -10.15 13.00
C THR A 182 -5.70 -9.45 13.41
N LYS A 183 -6.84 -10.18 13.42
CA LYS A 183 -8.18 -9.59 13.67
C LYS A 183 -8.47 -8.40 12.75
N ALA A 184 -7.98 -8.45 11.51
CA ALA A 184 -8.08 -7.38 10.51
C ALA A 184 -7.49 -6.02 10.97
N SER A 185 -6.54 -6.01 11.90
CA SER A 185 -5.87 -4.78 12.34
C SER A 185 -5.00 -4.22 11.23
N ILE A 186 -5.35 -3.04 10.73
CA ILE A 186 -4.62 -2.36 9.63
C ILE A 186 -3.19 -2.05 10.05
N THR A 187 -2.98 -1.63 11.30
CA THR A 187 -1.65 -1.29 11.84
C THR A 187 -0.72 -2.51 11.86
N VAL A 188 -1.23 -3.66 12.30
CA VAL A 188 -0.45 -4.91 12.33
C VAL A 188 -0.17 -5.42 10.93
N LEU A 189 -1.17 -5.41 10.05
CA LEU A 189 -1.01 -5.81 8.65
C LEU A 189 0.00 -4.92 7.89
N ALA A 190 -0.04 -3.60 8.12
CA ALA A 190 0.93 -2.67 7.54
C ALA A 190 2.35 -2.92 8.05
N ALA A 191 2.52 -3.27 9.34
CA ALA A 191 3.83 -3.61 9.90
C ALA A 191 4.39 -4.93 9.30
N ILE A 192 3.54 -5.95 9.15
CA ILE A 192 3.92 -7.21 8.49
C ILE A 192 4.30 -6.96 7.03
N TYR A 193 3.52 -6.13 6.32
CA TYR A 193 3.82 -5.76 4.95
C TYR A 193 5.16 -5.01 4.83
N ALA A 194 5.41 -4.00 5.67
CA ALA A 194 6.68 -3.30 5.69
C ALA A 194 7.86 -4.25 5.95
N LEU A 195 7.69 -5.23 6.86
CA LEU A 195 8.73 -6.22 7.15
C LEU A 195 8.97 -7.18 5.97
N SER A 196 7.95 -7.49 5.19
CA SER A 196 8.07 -8.41 4.04
C SER A 196 8.75 -7.78 2.81
N VAL A 197 8.86 -6.45 2.76
CA VAL A 197 9.52 -5.70 1.68
C VAL A 197 11.04 -5.69 1.84
N PHE A 198 11.55 -5.89 3.05
CA PHE A 198 12.97 -5.96 3.39
C PHE A 198 13.43 -7.40 3.67
#